data_57cc93d51d25f90bb7d04029a0f89dcc
#
_entry.id   57cc93d51d25f90bb7d04029a0f89dcc
#
_cell.length_a   1.000
_cell.length_b   1.000
_cell.length_c   1.000
_cell.angle_alpha   90.00
_cell.angle_beta   90.00
_cell.angle_gamma   90.00
#
_symmetry.space_group_name_H-M   'P 1'
#
loop_
_entity.id
_entity.type
_entity.pdbx_description
1 polymer ?
#
loop_
_entity_poly.entity_id
_entity_poly.type
_entity_poly.pdbx_seq_one_letter_code
_entity_poly.pdbx_strand_id
1 'polypeptide(L)'
;MTVPTHDRLAIVTGADSGMGRATAQLLASDGYDVGITFHTDEAGAADTRAAVEQRGRRCYVARQDLTSPDTGDTVDHLAEQLGGLGVLVNNAGTGHRGRALDLTYARWREMLATDLDGPFLCAQRAARRMVETGRGGRIVNITSVHEHVPRLGAAAYCTAKAGLGMLTQCLALELARYDITVNAVAPGEIATPMTGMDEPDAFREDRPGNPTGRPGHVDEIAAVVAFLASPRASYLTGRSIPVDGGLMLMAAHGHDMADGSWREL
;
A
#
# COMPACT_ATOMS: atom_id res chain seq x y z
N MET A 1 -29.13 -12.60 -5.04
CA MET A 1 -28.28 -12.01 -4.00
C MET A 1 -27.39 -10.96 -4.65
N THR A 2 -27.42 -9.72 -4.19
CA THR A 2 -26.54 -8.66 -4.67
C THR A 2 -25.18 -8.79 -4.00
N VAL A 3 -24.11 -8.56 -4.75
CA VAL A 3 -22.75 -8.50 -4.19
C VAL A 3 -22.71 -7.37 -3.16
N PRO A 4 -22.15 -7.59 -1.94
CA PRO A 4 -22.04 -6.55 -0.94
C PRO A 4 -21.32 -5.32 -1.51
N THR A 5 -21.93 -4.16 -1.39
CA THR A 5 -21.36 -2.88 -1.83
C THR A 5 -21.04 -2.05 -0.61
N HIS A 6 -19.94 -1.31 -0.65
CA HIS A 6 -19.54 -0.33 0.35
C HIS A 6 -19.61 1.08 -0.23
N ASP A 7 -19.45 2.08 0.62
CA ASP A 7 -19.39 3.47 0.16
C ASP A 7 -18.19 3.72 -0.74
N ARG A 8 -18.37 4.55 -1.75
CA ARG A 8 -17.25 5.02 -2.61
C ARG A 8 -16.52 6.19 -1.97
N LEU A 9 -16.05 5.97 -0.75
CA LEU A 9 -15.28 6.90 0.06
C LEU A 9 -13.99 6.19 0.48
N ALA A 10 -12.86 6.69 0.03
CA ALA A 10 -11.56 6.03 0.22
C ALA A 10 -10.59 6.94 0.97
N ILE A 11 -9.74 6.35 1.79
CA ILE A 11 -8.56 7.02 2.37
C ILE A 11 -7.31 6.28 1.89
N VAL A 12 -6.32 7.03 1.40
CA VAL A 12 -5.01 6.53 0.95
C VAL A 12 -3.93 7.24 1.74
N THR A 13 -3.17 6.50 2.54
CA THR A 13 -2.06 7.09 3.30
C THR A 13 -0.80 7.25 2.43
N GLY A 14 -0.04 8.35 2.63
CA GLY A 14 1.18 8.62 1.87
C GLY A 14 0.91 8.76 0.37
N ALA A 15 -0.06 9.57 0.01
CA ALA A 15 -0.48 9.76 -1.39
C ALA A 15 0.04 11.06 -2.02
N ASP A 16 1.08 11.64 -1.44
CA ASP A 16 1.82 12.78 -1.98
C ASP A 16 2.66 12.43 -3.20
N SER A 17 2.99 11.14 -3.41
CA SER A 17 3.82 10.68 -4.53
C SER A 17 3.62 9.20 -4.85
N GLY A 18 4.27 8.71 -5.90
CA GLY A 18 4.44 7.30 -6.24
C GLY A 18 3.14 6.49 -6.25
N MET A 19 3.17 5.30 -5.67
CA MET A 19 2.06 4.35 -5.66
C MET A 19 0.81 4.91 -4.98
N GLY A 20 0.96 5.71 -3.91
CA GLY A 20 -0.15 6.33 -3.21
C GLY A 20 -0.89 7.34 -4.07
N ARG A 21 -0.14 8.22 -4.77
CA ARG A 21 -0.69 9.18 -5.74
C ARG A 21 -1.45 8.46 -6.86
N ALA A 22 -0.81 7.48 -7.51
CA ALA A 22 -1.43 6.72 -8.59
C ALA A 22 -2.71 6.01 -8.12
N THR A 23 -2.69 5.43 -6.92
CA THR A 23 -3.85 4.79 -6.30
C THR A 23 -4.99 5.78 -6.07
N ALA A 24 -4.70 6.95 -5.48
CA ALA A 24 -5.72 7.99 -5.23
C ALA A 24 -6.36 8.47 -6.54
N GLN A 25 -5.56 8.68 -7.57
CA GLN A 25 -6.04 9.10 -8.90
C GLN A 25 -6.90 8.03 -9.56
N LEU A 26 -6.51 6.77 -9.50
CA LEU A 26 -7.28 5.66 -10.10
C LEU A 26 -8.60 5.44 -9.37
N LEU A 27 -8.59 5.46 -8.02
CA LEU A 27 -9.83 5.38 -7.24
C LEU A 27 -10.80 6.54 -7.57
N ALA A 28 -10.27 7.76 -7.77
CA ALA A 28 -11.08 8.89 -8.22
C ALA A 28 -11.70 8.63 -9.60
N SER A 29 -10.94 8.07 -10.54
CA SER A 29 -11.46 7.67 -11.87
C SER A 29 -12.55 6.59 -11.77
N ASP A 30 -12.47 5.72 -10.77
CA ASP A 30 -13.48 4.70 -10.46
C ASP A 30 -14.67 5.25 -9.65
N GLY A 31 -14.72 6.58 -9.42
CA GLY A 31 -15.85 7.28 -8.81
C GLY A 31 -15.79 7.37 -7.28
N TYR A 32 -14.63 7.19 -6.65
CA TYR A 32 -14.45 7.41 -5.22
C TYR A 32 -14.15 8.87 -4.92
N ASP A 33 -14.72 9.42 -3.85
CA ASP A 33 -14.18 10.59 -3.18
C ASP A 33 -13.01 10.12 -2.28
N VAL A 34 -11.92 10.90 -2.23
CA VAL A 34 -10.67 10.42 -1.66
C VAL A 34 -10.15 11.36 -0.56
N GLY A 35 -9.86 10.81 0.60
CA GLY A 35 -8.99 11.42 1.59
C GLY A 35 -7.55 10.95 1.38
N ILE A 36 -6.59 11.86 1.40
CA ILE A 36 -5.18 11.50 1.28
C ILE A 36 -4.38 12.03 2.45
N THR A 37 -3.30 11.32 2.79
CA THR A 37 -2.36 11.84 3.77
C THR A 37 -0.97 12.02 3.17
N PHE A 38 -0.19 12.91 3.80
CA PHE A 38 1.23 13.14 3.52
C PHE A 38 1.99 13.31 4.85
N HIS A 39 3.29 13.13 4.83
CA HIS A 39 4.11 13.41 6.01
C HIS A 39 4.83 14.76 5.90
N THR A 40 5.59 14.97 4.83
CA THR A 40 6.44 16.17 4.63
C THR A 40 6.23 16.86 3.29
N ASP A 41 5.80 16.17 2.25
CA ASP A 41 5.61 16.75 0.91
C ASP A 41 4.18 17.26 0.72
N GLU A 42 3.92 18.46 1.26
CA GLU A 42 2.62 19.14 1.12
C GLU A 42 2.34 19.53 -0.33
N ALA A 43 3.37 19.90 -1.09
CA ALA A 43 3.22 20.28 -2.51
C ALA A 43 2.78 19.05 -3.34
N GLY A 44 3.41 17.91 -3.15
CA GLY A 44 3.01 16.67 -3.80
C GLY A 44 1.60 16.22 -3.43
N ALA A 45 1.18 16.45 -2.18
CA ALA A 45 -0.21 16.19 -1.77
C ALA A 45 -1.21 17.15 -2.43
N ALA A 46 -0.84 18.42 -2.62
CA ALA A 46 -1.67 19.41 -3.34
C ALA A 46 -1.81 19.02 -4.82
N ASP A 47 -0.76 18.55 -5.47
CA ASP A 47 -0.80 18.04 -6.84
C ASP A 47 -1.74 16.83 -6.97
N THR A 48 -1.67 15.91 -6.02
CA THR A 48 -2.55 14.74 -5.99
C THR A 48 -4.01 15.15 -5.80
N ARG A 49 -4.27 16.10 -4.90
CA ARG A 49 -5.60 16.68 -4.71
C ARG A 49 -6.14 17.27 -6.00
N ALA A 50 -5.37 18.13 -6.65
CA ALA A 50 -5.77 18.74 -7.92
C ALA A 50 -6.11 17.70 -8.98
N ALA A 51 -5.32 16.63 -9.08
CA ALA A 51 -5.56 15.54 -10.02
C ALA A 51 -6.84 14.74 -9.72
N VAL A 52 -7.20 14.54 -8.45
CA VAL A 52 -8.45 13.91 -8.02
C VAL A 52 -9.64 14.83 -8.35
N GLU A 53 -9.51 16.13 -8.06
CA GLU A 53 -10.57 17.13 -8.33
C GLU A 53 -10.82 17.29 -9.83
N GLN A 54 -9.81 17.23 -10.68
CA GLN A 54 -9.94 17.21 -12.14
C GLN A 54 -10.77 16.01 -12.67
N ARG A 55 -10.86 14.94 -11.90
CA ARG A 55 -11.72 13.77 -12.20
C ARG A 55 -13.15 13.94 -11.67
N GLY A 56 -13.50 15.14 -11.19
CA GLY A 56 -14.83 15.46 -10.67
C GLY A 56 -15.12 14.83 -9.29
N ARG A 57 -14.09 14.48 -8.53
CA ARG A 57 -14.23 13.87 -7.19
C ARG A 57 -13.73 14.83 -6.11
N ARG A 58 -14.30 14.69 -4.89
CA ARG A 58 -13.81 15.44 -3.73
C ARG A 58 -12.49 14.85 -3.24
N CYS A 59 -11.56 15.73 -2.85
CA CYS A 59 -10.31 15.31 -2.22
C CYS A 59 -10.06 16.11 -0.93
N TYR A 60 -9.82 15.40 0.16
CA TYR A 60 -9.41 15.98 1.45
C TYR A 60 -7.98 15.56 1.76
N VAL A 61 -7.22 16.50 2.33
CA VAL A 61 -5.78 16.30 2.59
C VAL A 61 -5.50 16.52 4.05
N ALA A 62 -4.75 15.63 4.68
CA ALA A 62 -4.28 15.79 6.04
C ALA A 62 -2.80 15.39 6.19
N ARG A 63 -2.08 16.11 7.03
CA ARG A 63 -0.74 15.69 7.45
C ARG A 63 -0.86 14.53 8.44
N GLN A 64 0.01 13.52 8.29
CA GLN A 64 0.01 12.33 9.16
C GLN A 64 1.43 11.91 9.49
N ASP A 65 1.68 11.62 10.76
CA ASP A 65 2.89 10.98 11.25
C ASP A 65 2.53 9.57 11.75
N LEU A 66 2.96 8.55 11.01
CA LEU A 66 2.67 7.15 11.36
C LEU A 66 3.40 6.67 12.62
N THR A 67 4.40 7.40 13.09
CA THR A 67 5.11 7.07 14.34
C THR A 67 4.33 7.51 15.60
N SER A 68 3.33 8.38 15.42
CA SER A 68 2.48 8.83 16.52
C SER A 68 1.48 7.75 16.95
N PRO A 69 1.29 7.53 18.27
CA PRO A 69 0.26 6.63 18.77
C PRO A 69 -1.18 7.11 18.42
N ASP A 70 -1.35 8.39 18.11
CA ASP A 70 -2.63 9.00 17.74
C ASP A 70 -2.83 9.08 16.22
N THR A 71 -1.96 8.44 15.43
CA THR A 71 -2.01 8.52 13.96
C THR A 71 -3.35 8.08 13.37
N GLY A 72 -4.07 7.20 14.07
CA GLY A 72 -5.42 6.77 13.68
C GLY A 72 -6.45 7.88 13.67
N ASP A 73 -6.28 8.96 14.46
CA ASP A 73 -7.21 10.10 14.51
C ASP A 73 -7.26 10.85 13.17
N THR A 74 -6.19 10.80 12.37
CA THR A 74 -6.19 11.33 11.00
C THR A 74 -7.18 10.59 10.09
N VAL A 75 -7.33 9.28 10.27
CA VAL A 75 -8.34 8.48 9.53
C VAL A 75 -9.75 8.91 9.94
N ASP A 76 -9.97 9.13 11.25
CA ASP A 76 -11.26 9.62 11.74
C ASP A 76 -11.60 10.99 11.17
N HIS A 77 -10.66 11.92 11.20
CA HIS A 77 -10.83 13.27 10.67
C HIS A 77 -11.17 13.26 9.17
N LEU A 78 -10.43 12.51 8.36
CA LEU A 78 -10.70 12.41 6.93
C LEU A 78 -12.03 11.71 6.62
N ALA A 79 -12.40 10.69 7.39
CA ALA A 79 -13.67 10.00 7.23
C ALA A 79 -14.86 10.92 7.55
N GLU A 80 -14.73 11.83 8.53
CA GLU A 80 -15.74 12.85 8.84
C GLU A 80 -15.90 13.85 7.69
N GLN A 81 -14.80 14.33 7.13
CA GLN A 81 -14.83 15.24 5.97
C GLN A 81 -15.46 14.58 4.73
N LEU A 82 -15.19 13.29 4.51
CA LEU A 82 -15.79 12.51 3.42
C LEU A 82 -17.26 12.22 3.64
N GLY A 83 -17.73 12.17 4.89
CA GLY A 83 -19.07 11.74 5.27
C GLY A 83 -19.20 10.22 5.45
N GLY A 84 -18.10 9.52 5.65
CA GLY A 84 -18.03 8.07 5.87
C GLY A 84 -16.72 7.46 5.37
N LEU A 85 -16.62 6.13 5.41
CA LEU A 85 -15.45 5.40 4.93
C LEU A 85 -15.85 4.01 4.42
N GLY A 86 -15.49 3.71 3.17
CA GLY A 86 -15.68 2.40 2.57
C GLY A 86 -14.36 1.68 2.24
N VAL A 87 -13.27 2.44 2.04
CA VAL A 87 -11.97 1.87 1.67
C VAL A 87 -10.85 2.55 2.44
N LEU A 88 -9.96 1.78 3.04
CA LEU A 88 -8.67 2.24 3.54
C LEU A 88 -7.55 1.57 2.74
N VAL A 89 -6.60 2.37 2.24
CA VAL A 89 -5.34 1.90 1.66
C VAL A 89 -4.19 2.37 2.55
N ASN A 90 -3.60 1.47 3.32
CA ASN A 90 -2.37 1.70 4.06
C ASN A 90 -1.19 1.59 3.08
N ASN A 91 -0.83 2.73 2.46
CA ASN A 91 0.26 2.79 1.49
C ASN A 91 1.50 3.47 2.06
N ALA A 92 1.35 4.43 2.97
CA ALA A 92 2.49 5.12 3.56
C ALA A 92 3.45 4.12 4.23
N GLY A 93 4.73 4.36 4.05
CA GLY A 93 5.79 3.53 4.60
C GLY A 93 7.15 4.15 4.38
N THR A 94 8.17 3.53 4.93
CA THR A 94 9.56 3.98 4.79
C THR A 94 10.47 2.80 4.48
N GLY A 95 11.71 3.08 4.09
CA GLY A 95 12.73 2.08 3.84
C GLY A 95 14.05 2.49 4.49
N HIS A 96 14.75 1.52 5.05
CA HIS A 96 16.11 1.72 5.55
C HIS A 96 16.99 0.55 5.15
N ARG A 97 18.23 0.84 4.78
CA ARG A 97 19.26 -0.17 4.53
C ARG A 97 20.38 0.00 5.55
N GLY A 98 20.76 -1.08 6.19
CA GLY A 98 21.87 -1.14 7.13
C GLY A 98 22.05 -2.56 7.64
N ARG A 99 23.28 -2.92 8.02
CA ARG A 99 23.57 -4.25 8.55
C ARG A 99 22.81 -4.45 9.87
N ALA A 100 22.28 -5.64 10.09
CA ALA A 100 21.57 -5.96 11.33
C ALA A 100 22.44 -5.76 12.59
N LEU A 101 23.75 -5.99 12.47
CA LEU A 101 24.71 -5.77 13.57
C LEU A 101 24.88 -4.29 13.96
N ASP A 102 24.61 -3.37 13.03
CA ASP A 102 24.80 -1.93 13.21
C ASP A 102 23.46 -1.19 13.43
N LEU A 103 22.34 -1.94 13.37
CA LEU A 103 20.99 -1.39 13.50
C LEU A 103 20.73 -0.97 14.94
N THR A 104 20.56 0.33 15.17
CA THR A 104 20.22 0.83 16.50
C THR A 104 18.77 0.50 16.87
N TYR A 105 18.50 0.39 18.18
CA TYR A 105 17.13 0.17 18.66
C TYR A 105 16.16 1.29 18.25
N ALA A 106 16.64 2.53 18.21
CA ALA A 106 15.83 3.68 17.78
C ALA A 106 15.37 3.51 16.31
N ARG A 107 16.27 3.13 15.40
CA ARG A 107 15.94 2.89 13.99
C ARG A 107 15.03 1.67 13.82
N TRP A 108 15.27 0.62 14.61
CA TRP A 108 14.37 -0.54 14.66
C TRP A 108 12.94 -0.11 15.02
N ARG A 109 12.79 0.67 16.11
CA ARG A 109 11.48 1.15 16.58
C ARG A 109 10.80 2.08 15.59
N GLU A 110 11.53 3.01 14.99
CA GLU A 110 11.02 3.93 13.97
C GLU A 110 10.44 3.15 12.76
N MET A 111 11.16 2.11 12.29
CA MET A 111 10.70 1.28 11.18
C MET A 111 9.42 0.52 11.53
N LEU A 112 9.37 -0.12 12.70
CA LEU A 112 8.17 -0.82 13.15
C LEU A 112 7.00 0.15 13.35
N ALA A 113 7.24 1.31 13.95
CA ALA A 113 6.21 2.31 14.17
C ALA A 113 5.60 2.79 12.84
N THR A 114 6.43 3.05 11.83
CA THR A 114 5.96 3.55 10.53
C THR A 114 5.28 2.45 9.69
N ASP A 115 5.91 1.26 9.60
CA ASP A 115 5.51 0.24 8.61
C ASP A 115 4.62 -0.88 9.19
N LEU A 116 4.34 -0.86 10.51
CA LEU A 116 3.50 -1.87 11.18
C LEU A 116 2.51 -1.23 12.17
N ASP A 117 3.00 -0.49 13.19
CA ASP A 117 2.13 0.05 14.25
C ASP A 117 1.17 1.10 13.66
N GLY A 118 1.66 2.02 12.84
CA GLY A 118 0.84 3.04 12.16
C GLY A 118 -0.25 2.46 11.27
N PRO A 119 0.06 1.56 10.33
CA PRO A 119 -0.93 0.81 9.54
C PRO A 119 -1.96 0.06 10.40
N PHE A 120 -1.55 -0.56 11.52
CA PHE A 120 -2.47 -1.18 12.46
C PHE A 120 -3.45 -0.18 13.05
N LEU A 121 -2.97 0.98 13.56
CA LEU A 121 -3.81 2.01 14.15
C LEU A 121 -4.80 2.59 13.12
N CYS A 122 -4.35 2.84 11.90
CA CYS A 122 -5.21 3.27 10.80
C CYS A 122 -6.29 2.22 10.47
N ALA A 123 -5.88 0.95 10.33
CA ALA A 123 -6.80 -0.16 10.05
C ALA A 123 -7.84 -0.35 11.16
N GLN A 124 -7.43 -0.21 12.42
CA GLN A 124 -8.32 -0.34 13.57
C GLN A 124 -9.41 0.76 13.57
N ARG A 125 -9.02 2.02 13.29
CA ARG A 125 -9.98 3.14 13.21
C ARG A 125 -10.94 2.97 12.04
N ALA A 126 -10.39 2.65 10.86
CA ALA A 126 -11.21 2.39 9.67
C ALA A 126 -12.20 1.24 9.89
N ALA A 127 -11.74 0.11 10.46
CA ALA A 127 -12.59 -1.03 10.74
C ALA A 127 -13.74 -0.69 11.70
N ARG A 128 -13.46 0.06 12.76
CA ARG A 128 -14.53 0.50 13.71
C ARG A 128 -15.61 1.30 12.98
N ARG A 129 -15.24 2.28 12.16
CA ARG A 129 -16.20 3.07 11.37
C ARG A 129 -16.99 2.22 10.37
N MET A 130 -16.32 1.29 9.68
CA MET A 130 -16.99 0.38 8.74
C MET A 130 -17.99 -0.55 9.47
N VAL A 131 -17.63 -1.06 10.66
CA VAL A 131 -18.53 -1.88 11.50
C VAL A 131 -19.72 -1.07 11.98
N GLU A 132 -19.51 0.16 12.47
CA GLU A 132 -20.58 1.04 12.96
C GLU A 132 -21.61 1.37 11.86
N THR A 133 -21.17 1.55 10.63
CA THR A 133 -22.08 1.82 9.50
C THR A 133 -22.82 0.57 9.01
N GLY A 134 -22.26 -0.63 9.22
CA GLY A 134 -22.83 -1.90 8.78
C GLY A 134 -22.90 -2.08 7.24
N ARG A 135 -22.14 -1.26 6.50
CA ARG A 135 -22.15 -1.27 5.02
C ARG A 135 -20.98 -2.03 4.39
N GLY A 136 -20.23 -2.79 5.22
CA GLY A 136 -19.03 -3.46 4.78
C GLY A 136 -17.87 -2.50 4.50
N GLY A 137 -16.80 -3.02 3.92
CA GLY A 137 -15.63 -2.20 3.61
C GLY A 137 -14.48 -2.98 3.00
N ARG A 138 -13.40 -2.24 2.69
CA ARG A 138 -12.16 -2.79 2.14
C ARG A 138 -10.95 -2.17 2.83
N ILE A 139 -10.04 -2.99 3.28
CA ILE A 139 -8.73 -2.56 3.78
C ILE A 139 -7.67 -3.20 2.89
N VAL A 140 -6.81 -2.38 2.30
CA VAL A 140 -5.70 -2.82 1.46
C VAL A 140 -4.40 -2.32 2.07
N ASN A 141 -3.52 -3.25 2.45
CA ASN A 141 -2.20 -2.95 2.99
C ASN A 141 -1.13 -3.07 1.90
N ILE A 142 -0.31 -2.04 1.70
CA ILE A 142 0.85 -2.13 0.82
C ILE A 142 2.01 -2.69 1.64
N THR A 143 2.31 -3.97 1.38
CA THR A 143 3.41 -4.67 2.00
C THR A 143 4.67 -4.60 1.13
N SER A 144 5.27 -5.70 0.77
CA SER A 144 6.41 -5.85 -0.14
C SER A 144 6.61 -7.33 -0.43
N VAL A 145 7.27 -7.67 -1.53
CA VAL A 145 7.84 -9.02 -1.72
C VAL A 145 8.72 -9.43 -0.53
N HIS A 146 9.24 -8.45 0.20
CA HIS A 146 10.06 -8.67 1.40
C HIS A 146 9.27 -9.07 2.66
N GLU A 147 7.95 -9.22 2.57
CA GLU A 147 7.19 -9.97 3.58
C GLU A 147 7.38 -11.48 3.43
N HIS A 148 7.73 -11.95 2.22
CA HIS A 148 7.88 -13.35 1.86
C HIS A 148 9.35 -13.78 1.76
N VAL A 149 10.21 -12.90 1.21
CA VAL A 149 11.63 -13.19 1.01
C VAL A 149 12.48 -12.11 1.66
N PRO A 150 13.50 -12.51 2.45
CA PRO A 150 14.34 -11.55 3.15
C PRO A 150 15.23 -10.78 2.17
N ARG A 151 15.67 -9.59 2.60
CA ARG A 151 16.64 -8.76 1.88
C ARG A 151 17.82 -8.45 2.79
N LEU A 152 19.02 -8.58 2.25
CA LEU A 152 20.23 -8.19 2.96
C LEU A 152 20.19 -6.68 3.33
N GLY A 153 20.49 -6.40 4.60
CA GLY A 153 20.48 -5.02 5.12
C GLY A 153 19.09 -4.43 5.38
N ALA A 154 18.02 -5.23 5.40
CA ALA A 154 16.65 -4.76 5.57
C ALA A 154 15.90 -5.46 6.71
N ALA A 155 16.60 -5.89 7.78
CA ALA A 155 16.02 -6.71 8.84
C ALA A 155 14.76 -6.08 9.46
N ALA A 156 14.78 -4.80 9.85
CA ALA A 156 13.62 -4.14 10.44
C ALA A 156 12.47 -4.00 9.43
N TYR A 157 12.78 -3.63 8.19
CA TYR A 157 11.79 -3.47 7.11
C TYR A 157 11.10 -4.80 6.80
N CYS A 158 11.87 -5.87 6.55
CA CYS A 158 11.30 -7.20 6.27
C CYS A 158 10.43 -7.68 7.43
N THR A 159 10.87 -7.46 8.69
CA THR A 159 10.09 -7.81 9.88
C THR A 159 8.78 -7.04 9.94
N ALA A 160 8.81 -5.72 9.70
CA ALA A 160 7.59 -4.90 9.69
C ALA A 160 6.62 -5.34 8.59
N LYS A 161 7.11 -5.57 7.36
CA LYS A 161 6.27 -6.00 6.23
C LYS A 161 5.72 -7.41 6.40
N ALA A 162 6.50 -8.35 6.97
CA ALA A 162 6.01 -9.68 7.34
C ALA A 162 4.95 -9.60 8.45
N GLY A 163 5.15 -8.73 9.45
CA GLY A 163 4.15 -8.45 10.49
C GLY A 163 2.86 -7.87 9.90
N LEU A 164 2.95 -6.94 8.94
CA LEU A 164 1.80 -6.35 8.26
C LEU A 164 1.04 -7.40 7.41
N GLY A 165 1.77 -8.31 6.76
CA GLY A 165 1.18 -9.45 6.05
C GLY A 165 0.40 -10.37 7.00
N MET A 166 0.95 -10.70 8.17
CA MET A 166 0.22 -11.49 9.20
C MET A 166 -0.96 -10.71 9.79
N LEU A 167 -0.80 -9.42 10.08
CA LEU A 167 -1.89 -8.55 10.54
C LEU A 167 -3.05 -8.53 9.52
N THR A 168 -2.76 -8.51 8.22
CA THR A 168 -3.76 -8.61 7.16
C THR A 168 -4.61 -9.87 7.32
N GLN A 169 -4.00 -11.02 7.60
CA GLN A 169 -4.71 -12.28 7.79
C GLN A 169 -5.55 -12.29 9.08
N CYS A 170 -5.01 -11.78 10.18
CA CYS A 170 -5.74 -11.68 11.44
C CYS A 170 -6.99 -10.80 11.29
N LEU A 171 -6.82 -9.61 10.74
CA LEU A 171 -7.95 -8.69 10.52
C LEU A 171 -8.97 -9.26 9.52
N ALA A 172 -8.53 -9.99 8.50
CA ALA A 172 -9.42 -10.64 7.56
C ALA A 172 -10.35 -11.65 8.24
N LEU A 173 -9.82 -12.46 9.17
CA LEU A 173 -10.61 -13.42 9.94
C LEU A 173 -11.62 -12.73 10.86
N GLU A 174 -11.20 -11.69 11.58
CA GLU A 174 -12.02 -10.98 12.55
C GLU A 174 -13.14 -10.17 11.91
N LEU A 175 -12.88 -9.57 10.74
CA LEU A 175 -13.74 -8.59 10.10
C LEU A 175 -14.67 -9.17 9.03
N ALA A 176 -14.43 -10.43 8.57
CA ALA A 176 -15.22 -11.06 7.49
C ALA A 176 -16.74 -11.09 7.81
N ARG A 177 -17.13 -11.30 9.07
CA ARG A 177 -18.53 -11.30 9.50
C ARG A 177 -19.25 -9.95 9.35
N TYR A 178 -18.48 -8.87 9.09
CA TYR A 178 -18.99 -7.52 8.87
C TYR A 178 -18.94 -7.11 7.38
N ASP A 179 -18.74 -8.07 6.46
CA ASP A 179 -18.54 -7.83 5.03
C ASP A 179 -17.34 -6.92 4.73
N ILE A 180 -16.34 -6.90 5.61
CA ILE A 180 -15.09 -6.19 5.43
C ILE A 180 -14.03 -7.18 4.97
N THR A 181 -13.42 -6.93 3.80
CA THR A 181 -12.27 -7.70 3.35
C THR A 181 -10.97 -6.97 3.65
N VAL A 182 -9.93 -7.73 4.01
CA VAL A 182 -8.59 -7.19 4.28
C VAL A 182 -7.59 -7.97 3.46
N ASN A 183 -6.88 -7.29 2.58
CA ASN A 183 -5.88 -7.90 1.71
C ASN A 183 -4.59 -7.08 1.66
N ALA A 184 -3.52 -7.68 1.21
CA ALA A 184 -2.25 -7.02 0.97
C ALA A 184 -1.89 -7.05 -0.53
N VAL A 185 -1.22 -5.99 -0.98
CA VAL A 185 -0.47 -5.98 -2.22
C VAL A 185 1.00 -5.97 -1.84
N ALA A 186 1.78 -6.86 -2.42
CA ALA A 186 3.22 -7.01 -2.17
C ALA A 186 4.03 -6.59 -3.42
N PRO A 187 4.38 -5.28 -3.56
CA PRO A 187 5.15 -4.81 -4.69
C PRO A 187 6.56 -5.38 -4.72
N GLY A 188 7.07 -5.63 -5.93
CA GLY A 188 8.48 -5.82 -6.21
C GLY A 188 9.26 -4.50 -6.27
N GLU A 189 10.19 -4.40 -7.22
CA GLU A 189 10.88 -3.15 -7.53
C GLU A 189 9.97 -2.26 -8.40
N ILE A 190 9.51 -1.14 -7.85
CA ILE A 190 8.63 -0.19 -8.54
C ILE A 190 9.38 1.13 -8.71
N ALA A 191 9.31 1.73 -9.91
CA ALA A 191 9.88 3.04 -10.19
C ALA A 191 9.14 4.12 -9.40
N THR A 192 9.79 4.63 -8.36
CA THR A 192 9.28 5.66 -7.44
C THR A 192 10.43 6.48 -6.89
N PRO A 193 10.18 7.69 -6.36
CA PRO A 193 11.20 8.46 -5.66
C PRO A 193 11.88 7.68 -4.52
N MET A 194 11.15 6.80 -3.84
CA MET A 194 11.72 5.94 -2.76
C MET A 194 12.79 4.97 -3.29
N THR A 195 12.69 4.51 -4.53
CA THR A 195 13.67 3.64 -5.18
C THR A 195 14.73 4.41 -5.94
N GLY A 196 14.63 5.76 -5.96
CA GLY A 196 15.55 6.64 -6.71
C GLY A 196 15.31 6.63 -8.21
N MET A 197 14.13 6.27 -8.65
CA MET A 197 13.71 6.22 -10.04
C MET A 197 12.50 7.12 -10.26
N ASP A 198 12.41 7.72 -11.46
CA ASP A 198 11.20 8.39 -11.92
C ASP A 198 10.24 7.38 -12.57
N GLU A 199 8.94 7.70 -12.60
CA GLU A 199 7.90 6.80 -13.15
C GLU A 199 8.20 6.34 -14.61
N PRO A 200 8.68 7.20 -15.54
CA PRO A 200 9.04 6.78 -16.89
C PRO A 200 10.18 5.75 -16.96
N ASP A 201 11.02 5.67 -15.91
CA ASP A 201 12.14 4.73 -15.86
C ASP A 201 11.65 3.28 -15.75
N ALA A 202 10.41 3.04 -15.29
CA ALA A 202 9.79 1.74 -15.30
C ALA A 202 9.83 1.04 -16.68
N PHE A 203 9.84 1.83 -17.77
CA PHE A 203 9.86 1.31 -19.14
C PHE A 203 11.20 1.48 -19.87
N ARG A 204 12.20 2.06 -19.21
CA ARG A 204 13.51 2.35 -19.78
C ARG A 204 14.64 1.55 -19.14
N GLU A 205 14.49 1.27 -17.85
CA GLU A 205 15.50 0.56 -17.08
C GLU A 205 15.45 -0.95 -17.36
N ASP A 206 16.59 -1.52 -17.73
CA ASP A 206 16.72 -2.99 -17.82
C ASP A 206 17.04 -3.60 -16.46
N ARG A 207 16.31 -4.66 -16.13
CA ARG A 207 16.51 -5.45 -14.89
C ARG A 207 16.65 -6.92 -15.24
N PRO A 208 17.86 -7.38 -15.61
CA PRO A 208 18.10 -8.75 -16.04
C PRO A 208 17.63 -9.81 -15.05
N GLY A 209 17.73 -9.54 -13.74
CA GLY A 209 17.25 -10.42 -12.68
C GLY A 209 15.74 -10.44 -12.47
N ASN A 210 14.97 -9.63 -13.20
CA ASN A 210 13.52 -9.62 -13.14
C ASN A 210 12.94 -10.32 -14.39
N PRO A 211 12.04 -11.32 -14.25
CA PRO A 211 11.46 -12.01 -15.41
C PRO A 211 10.81 -11.08 -16.45
N THR A 212 10.16 -10.01 -16.02
CA THR A 212 9.60 -9.01 -16.96
C THR A 212 10.66 -8.08 -17.55
N GLY A 213 11.89 -8.14 -17.09
CA GLY A 213 13.02 -7.37 -17.59
C GLY A 213 13.07 -5.90 -17.17
N ARG A 214 12.15 -5.43 -16.36
CA ARG A 214 12.02 -4.03 -15.98
C ARG A 214 11.48 -3.85 -14.57
N PRO A 215 11.63 -2.67 -13.96
CA PRO A 215 10.86 -2.29 -12.77
C PRO A 215 9.37 -2.20 -13.11
N GLY A 216 8.51 -2.33 -12.09
CA GLY A 216 7.08 -2.05 -12.25
C GLY A 216 6.78 -0.56 -12.29
N HIS A 217 5.68 -0.18 -12.94
CA HIS A 217 5.12 1.16 -12.92
C HIS A 217 4.12 1.31 -11.76
N VAL A 218 3.97 2.51 -11.21
CA VAL A 218 3.06 2.79 -10.09
C VAL A 218 1.60 2.44 -10.42
N ASP A 219 1.19 2.61 -11.67
CA ASP A 219 -0.17 2.28 -12.12
C ASP A 219 -0.45 0.78 -12.08
N GLU A 220 0.57 -0.07 -12.22
CA GLU A 220 0.41 -1.52 -12.13
C GLU A 220 0.04 -1.94 -10.69
N ILE A 221 0.56 -1.23 -9.69
CA ILE A 221 0.16 -1.40 -8.29
C ILE A 221 -1.22 -0.82 -8.05
N ALA A 222 -1.47 0.40 -8.51
CA ALA A 222 -2.76 1.07 -8.36
C ALA A 222 -3.92 0.24 -8.94
N ALA A 223 -3.72 -0.43 -10.08
CA ALA A 223 -4.71 -1.30 -10.71
C ALA A 223 -5.13 -2.47 -9.81
N VAL A 224 -4.16 -3.12 -9.15
CA VAL A 224 -4.45 -4.23 -8.21
C VAL A 224 -5.16 -3.70 -6.96
N VAL A 225 -4.72 -2.56 -6.43
CA VAL A 225 -5.38 -1.91 -5.28
C VAL A 225 -6.83 -1.55 -5.62
N ALA A 226 -7.08 -0.94 -6.78
CA ALA A 226 -8.43 -0.57 -7.23
C ALA A 226 -9.32 -1.81 -7.43
N PHE A 227 -8.77 -2.92 -7.96
CA PHE A 227 -9.48 -4.18 -8.02
C PHE A 227 -9.88 -4.68 -6.62
N LEU A 228 -8.94 -4.70 -5.66
CA LEU A 228 -9.20 -5.14 -4.28
C LEU A 228 -10.18 -4.21 -3.55
N ALA A 229 -10.16 -2.93 -3.84
CA ALA A 229 -11.10 -1.94 -3.33
C ALA A 229 -12.52 -2.10 -3.92
N SER A 230 -12.67 -2.77 -5.05
CA SER A 230 -13.94 -2.88 -5.77
C SER A 230 -14.84 -4.00 -5.22
N PRO A 231 -16.17 -3.96 -5.50
CA PRO A 231 -17.07 -5.08 -5.21
C PRO A 231 -16.69 -6.38 -5.90
N ARG A 232 -15.92 -6.35 -7.01
CA ARG A 232 -15.48 -7.54 -7.74
C ARG A 232 -14.55 -8.44 -6.92
N ALA A 233 -13.89 -7.90 -5.90
CA ALA A 233 -13.02 -8.64 -4.99
C ALA A 233 -13.73 -9.11 -3.70
N SER A 234 -15.07 -9.11 -3.64
CA SER A 234 -15.83 -9.35 -2.40
C SER A 234 -15.63 -10.72 -1.76
N TYR A 235 -15.12 -11.71 -2.50
CA TYR A 235 -14.81 -13.05 -1.97
C TYR A 235 -13.30 -13.27 -1.72
N LEU A 236 -12.50 -12.22 -1.87
CA LEU A 236 -11.06 -12.25 -1.66
C LEU A 236 -10.72 -11.54 -0.36
N THR A 237 -10.26 -12.29 0.65
CA THR A 237 -9.83 -11.75 1.93
C THR A 237 -8.67 -12.55 2.53
N GLY A 238 -7.80 -11.90 3.30
CA GLY A 238 -6.64 -12.50 3.95
C GLY A 238 -5.52 -12.89 2.98
N ARG A 239 -5.47 -12.30 1.77
CA ARG A 239 -4.47 -12.62 0.75
C ARG A 239 -3.46 -11.51 0.59
N SER A 240 -2.21 -11.91 0.39
CA SER A 240 -1.14 -11.06 -0.11
C SER A 240 -0.92 -11.39 -1.59
N ILE A 241 -0.98 -10.35 -2.43
CA ILE A 241 -0.86 -10.48 -3.89
C ILE A 241 0.48 -9.86 -4.32
N PRO A 242 1.49 -10.67 -4.69
CA PRO A 242 2.71 -10.16 -5.28
C PRO A 242 2.44 -9.49 -6.62
N VAL A 243 2.98 -8.27 -6.79
CA VAL A 243 2.99 -7.53 -8.06
C VAL A 243 4.44 -7.12 -8.31
N ASP A 244 5.21 -8.05 -8.85
CA ASP A 244 6.66 -8.04 -8.77
C ASP A 244 7.37 -8.41 -10.08
N GLY A 245 6.62 -8.56 -11.18
CA GLY A 245 7.17 -8.97 -12.45
C GLY A 245 7.80 -10.38 -12.44
N GLY A 246 7.45 -11.20 -11.45
CA GLY A 246 8.01 -12.55 -11.26
C GLY A 246 9.31 -12.58 -10.45
N LEU A 247 9.72 -11.45 -9.85
CA LEU A 247 10.98 -11.34 -9.08
C LEU A 247 11.13 -12.43 -8.03
N MET A 248 10.07 -12.76 -7.29
CA MET A 248 10.10 -13.81 -6.26
C MET A 248 10.36 -15.20 -6.82
N LEU A 249 9.98 -15.48 -8.07
CA LEU A 249 10.18 -16.75 -8.72
C LEU A 249 11.68 -17.01 -9.01
N MET A 250 12.48 -15.95 -9.08
CA MET A 250 13.93 -16.02 -9.32
C MET A 250 14.73 -16.29 -8.05
N ALA A 251 14.11 -16.37 -6.88
CA ALA A 251 14.79 -16.47 -5.58
C ALA A 251 15.82 -17.65 -5.51
N ALA A 252 15.54 -18.77 -6.18
CA ALA A 252 16.44 -19.92 -6.25
C ALA A 252 17.47 -19.84 -7.39
N HIS A 253 17.19 -19.05 -8.44
CA HIS A 253 17.98 -19.00 -9.68
C HIS A 253 18.54 -17.61 -9.98
N GLY A 254 18.07 -16.57 -9.34
CA GLY A 254 18.47 -15.19 -9.62
C GLY A 254 19.96 -14.91 -9.40
N HIS A 255 20.65 -15.74 -8.61
CA HIS A 255 22.07 -15.63 -8.40
C HIS A 255 22.89 -16.02 -9.65
N ASP A 256 22.46 -17.09 -10.33
CA ASP A 256 23.18 -17.65 -11.48
C ASP A 256 22.78 -16.99 -12.80
N MET A 257 21.71 -16.19 -12.81
CA MET A 257 21.06 -15.64 -13.99
C MET A 257 20.92 -14.11 -13.96
N ALA A 258 21.71 -13.44 -13.11
CA ALA A 258 21.66 -11.98 -12.96
C ALA A 258 22.05 -11.21 -14.23
N ASP A 259 22.72 -11.87 -15.18
CA ASP A 259 23.11 -11.34 -16.51
C ASP A 259 21.97 -11.43 -17.55
N GLY A 260 20.85 -12.09 -17.20
CA GLY A 260 19.71 -12.26 -18.10
C GLY A 260 19.82 -13.41 -19.09
N SER A 261 20.88 -14.24 -19.02
CA SER A 261 21.10 -15.38 -19.95
C SER A 261 19.96 -16.40 -19.94
N TRP A 262 19.20 -16.51 -18.84
CA TRP A 262 18.01 -17.37 -18.74
C TRP A 262 16.88 -16.99 -19.73
N ARG A 263 16.88 -15.77 -20.28
CA ARG A 263 15.87 -15.32 -21.25
C ARG A 263 16.07 -15.96 -22.63
N GLU A 264 17.19 -16.61 -22.85
CA GLU A 264 17.53 -17.28 -24.11
C GLU A 264 17.13 -18.78 -24.12
N LEU A 265 16.62 -19.29 -22.98
CA LEU A 265 16.13 -20.65 -22.84
C LEU A 265 14.63 -20.75 -23.22
#